data_9cfc60b1e71ca27d0b3f6b008de8224d
#
_entry.id   9cfc60b1e71ca27d0b3f6b008de8224d
#
_cell.length_a   1.000
_cell.length_b   1.000
_cell.length_c   1.000
_cell.angle_alpha   90.00
_cell.angle_beta   90.00
_cell.angle_gamma   90.00
#
_symmetry.space_group_name_H-M   'P 1'
#
loop_
_entity.id
_entity.type
_entity.pdbx_description
1 polymer ?
#
loop_
_entity_poly.entity_id
_entity_poly.type
_entity_poly.pdbx_seq_one_letter_code
_entity_poly.pdbx_strand_id
1 'polypeptide(L)'
;DLAGGLKRGERAALEDAQAAQASQAGVRVSVAAEAADAYLRIRGAQQRIRVAEQQIGNQTDLLGLVDKRLGQGIGTQREASQARAVLQQAKTTLPPLRTELAVQLNRLDVLMGAAPGTYARDLAGNTPQDDSYQVPQIPANIAPSEMLRRRPDVIAAERRLAASNERIGQATAEFYPKLSLGGLLGFSSLHGGSLLTDQAFQPQAMLGLHWRLFDFGRVDAEVAQAKGANAQALAEYRQSMLRASEDVENAVVTLVQLENQRQDLALEISARQAARQAASEAYQGGAVSLIEVLDEDSELLRARDQMAQLNANDARAAVATFRALGGGWDAGDAQLSAN
;
A
#
# COMPACT_ATOMS: atom_id res chain seq x y z
N ASP A 1 26.36 -23.58 -30.07
CA ASP A 1 26.90 -22.53 -29.20
C ASP A 1 28.12 -23.12 -28.44
N LEU A 2 29.31 -22.68 -28.83
CA LEU A 2 30.55 -23.22 -28.25
C LEU A 2 30.98 -22.42 -26.99
N ALA A 3 30.50 -21.17 -26.84
CA ALA A 3 30.89 -20.27 -25.77
C ALA A 3 29.79 -20.08 -24.69
N GLY A 4 28.68 -20.79 -24.80
CA GLY A 4 27.59 -20.77 -23.82
C GLY A 4 26.69 -19.53 -23.89
N GLY A 5 26.70 -18.76 -24.98
CA GLY A 5 25.88 -17.54 -25.13
C GLY A 5 24.38 -17.82 -25.08
N LEU A 6 23.92 -18.93 -25.74
CA LEU A 6 22.51 -19.36 -25.67
C LEU A 6 22.09 -19.74 -24.24
N LYS A 7 22.92 -20.50 -23.54
CA LYS A 7 22.66 -20.90 -22.14
C LYS A 7 22.64 -19.70 -21.20
N ARG A 8 23.48 -18.71 -21.44
CA ARG A 8 23.44 -17.43 -20.67
C ARG A 8 22.23 -16.60 -21.01
N GLY A 9 21.81 -16.57 -22.28
CA GLY A 9 20.55 -15.94 -22.70
C GLY A 9 19.34 -16.59 -22.05
N GLU A 10 19.29 -17.94 -21.98
CA GLU A 10 18.26 -18.70 -21.27
C GLU A 10 18.22 -18.35 -19.78
N ARG A 11 19.39 -18.31 -19.11
CA ARG A 11 19.49 -17.93 -17.70
C ARG A 11 19.04 -16.50 -17.47
N ALA A 12 19.44 -15.55 -18.33
CA ALA A 12 18.99 -14.17 -18.24
C ALA A 12 17.46 -14.07 -18.33
N ALA A 13 16.84 -14.83 -19.26
CA ALA A 13 15.39 -14.87 -19.39
C ALA A 13 14.69 -15.49 -18.17
N LEU A 14 15.29 -16.54 -17.57
CA LEU A 14 14.77 -17.14 -16.34
C LEU A 14 14.81 -16.16 -15.16
N GLU A 15 15.92 -15.44 -14.99
CA GLU A 15 16.04 -14.40 -13.94
C GLU A 15 15.06 -13.25 -14.15
N ASP A 16 14.82 -12.82 -15.41
CA ASP A 16 13.79 -11.83 -15.72
C ASP A 16 12.37 -12.34 -15.38
N ALA A 17 12.07 -13.61 -15.66
CA ALA A 17 10.80 -14.21 -15.27
C ALA A 17 10.62 -14.23 -13.75
N GLN A 18 11.66 -14.60 -13.01
CA GLN A 18 11.64 -14.54 -11.53
C GLN A 18 11.49 -13.12 -11.00
N ALA A 19 12.12 -12.12 -11.64
CA ALA A 19 11.93 -10.71 -11.31
C ALA A 19 10.49 -10.26 -11.53
N ALA A 20 9.84 -10.71 -12.61
CA ALA A 20 8.44 -10.42 -12.89
C ALA A 20 7.51 -11.08 -11.87
N GLN A 21 7.77 -12.33 -11.46
CA GLN A 21 7.03 -13.01 -10.39
C GLN A 21 7.14 -12.27 -9.06
N ALA A 22 8.35 -11.86 -8.66
CA ALA A 22 8.55 -11.07 -7.46
C ALA A 22 7.82 -9.71 -7.55
N SER A 23 7.84 -9.06 -8.71
CA SER A 23 7.10 -7.82 -8.95
C SER A 23 5.58 -8.02 -8.83
N GLN A 24 5.05 -9.14 -9.31
CA GLN A 24 3.63 -9.52 -9.16
C GLN A 24 3.27 -9.70 -7.68
N ALA A 25 4.12 -10.39 -6.90
CA ALA A 25 3.94 -10.52 -5.45
C ALA A 25 3.91 -9.15 -4.76
N GLY A 26 4.83 -8.25 -5.14
CA GLY A 26 4.86 -6.87 -4.65
C GLY A 26 3.57 -6.10 -4.92
N VAL A 27 2.98 -6.25 -6.12
CA VAL A 27 1.68 -5.64 -6.45
C VAL A 27 0.56 -6.21 -5.58
N ARG A 28 0.52 -7.54 -5.37
CA ARG A 28 -0.48 -8.19 -4.49
C ARG A 28 -0.41 -7.64 -3.06
N VAL A 29 0.80 -7.56 -2.49
CA VAL A 29 1.02 -6.99 -1.15
C VAL A 29 0.56 -5.53 -1.09
N SER A 30 0.88 -4.73 -2.12
CA SER A 30 0.47 -3.33 -2.19
C SER A 30 -1.04 -3.18 -2.24
N VAL A 31 -1.73 -3.95 -3.08
CA VAL A 31 -3.20 -3.92 -3.19
C VAL A 31 -3.86 -4.36 -1.88
N ALA A 32 -3.35 -5.42 -1.24
CA ALA A 32 -3.86 -5.86 0.05
C ALA A 32 -3.68 -4.80 1.15
N ALA A 33 -2.50 -4.16 1.19
CA ALA A 33 -2.23 -3.08 2.13
C ALA A 33 -3.11 -1.83 1.86
N GLU A 34 -3.33 -1.47 0.60
CA GLU A 34 -4.24 -0.38 0.22
C GLU A 34 -5.70 -0.69 0.60
N ALA A 35 -6.15 -1.94 0.43
CA ALA A 35 -7.48 -2.37 0.85
C ALA A 35 -7.64 -2.27 2.38
N ALA A 36 -6.61 -2.71 3.13
CA ALA A 36 -6.59 -2.56 4.59
C ALA A 36 -6.58 -1.09 5.01
N ASP A 37 -5.78 -0.23 4.35
CA ASP A 37 -5.76 1.22 4.60
C ASP A 37 -7.14 1.86 4.34
N ALA A 38 -7.78 1.55 3.21
CA ALA A 38 -9.12 2.03 2.89
C ALA A 38 -10.16 1.57 3.93
N TYR A 39 -10.12 0.31 4.34
CA TYR A 39 -10.99 -0.23 5.38
C TYR A 39 -10.80 0.51 6.73
N LEU A 40 -9.55 0.72 7.16
CA LEU A 40 -9.26 1.44 8.41
C LEU A 40 -9.69 2.92 8.34
N ARG A 41 -9.58 3.56 7.18
CA ARG A 41 -10.12 4.91 6.95
C ARG A 41 -11.65 4.93 7.04
N ILE A 42 -12.34 3.92 6.49
CA ILE A 42 -13.80 3.76 6.65
C ILE A 42 -14.15 3.70 8.12
N ARG A 43 -13.46 2.85 8.91
CA ARG A 43 -13.71 2.72 10.34
C ARG A 43 -13.43 4.00 11.12
N GLY A 44 -12.31 4.67 10.80
CA GLY A 44 -11.98 5.98 11.38
C GLY A 44 -13.04 7.04 11.08
N ALA A 45 -13.50 7.15 9.82
CA ALA A 45 -14.57 8.08 9.44
C ALA A 45 -15.89 7.77 10.16
N GLN A 46 -16.27 6.50 10.28
CA GLN A 46 -17.45 6.06 11.04
C GLN A 46 -17.35 6.44 12.51
N GLN A 47 -16.19 6.26 13.14
CA GLN A 47 -15.97 6.65 14.53
C GLN A 47 -16.09 8.18 14.72
N ARG A 48 -15.47 8.96 13.84
CA ARG A 48 -15.56 10.42 13.87
C ARG A 48 -17.00 10.91 13.65
N ILE A 49 -17.77 10.25 12.78
CA ILE A 49 -19.20 10.53 12.58
C ILE A 49 -19.96 10.28 13.89
N ARG A 50 -19.73 9.15 14.58
CA ARG A 50 -20.36 8.88 15.89
C ARG A 50 -20.04 9.95 16.93
N VAL A 51 -18.77 10.35 17.04
CA VAL A 51 -18.34 11.44 17.95
C VAL A 51 -19.06 12.73 17.61
N ALA A 52 -19.14 13.11 16.34
CA ALA A 52 -19.82 14.31 15.88
C ALA A 52 -21.34 14.26 16.14
N GLU A 53 -22.00 13.13 15.89
CA GLU A 53 -23.43 12.93 16.15
C GLU A 53 -23.75 12.99 17.65
N GLN A 54 -22.91 12.37 18.49
CA GLN A 54 -23.04 12.49 19.95
C GLN A 54 -22.92 13.94 20.42
N GLN A 55 -21.97 14.70 19.87
CA GLN A 55 -21.81 16.12 20.20
C GLN A 55 -22.99 16.95 19.75
N ILE A 56 -23.54 16.71 18.55
CA ILE A 56 -24.73 17.38 18.08
C ILE A 56 -25.92 17.12 19.05
N GLY A 57 -26.04 15.89 19.55
CA GLY A 57 -27.01 15.55 20.60
C GLY A 57 -26.81 16.40 21.86
N ASN A 58 -25.59 16.41 22.40
CA ASN A 58 -25.25 17.18 23.59
C ASN A 58 -25.53 18.69 23.42
N GLN A 59 -25.20 19.26 22.26
CA GLN A 59 -25.45 20.69 21.96
C GLN A 59 -26.94 20.99 21.77
N THR A 60 -27.72 20.02 21.27
CA THR A 60 -29.17 20.13 21.15
C THR A 60 -29.83 20.15 22.52
N ASP A 61 -29.40 19.29 23.44
CA ASP A 61 -29.90 19.25 24.82
C ASP A 61 -29.54 20.53 25.58
N LEU A 62 -28.31 21.02 25.40
CA LEU A 62 -27.87 22.27 25.99
C LEU A 62 -28.68 23.47 25.49
N LEU A 63 -28.91 23.55 24.15
CA LEU A 63 -29.77 24.60 23.60
C LEU A 63 -31.18 24.55 24.18
N GLY A 64 -31.75 23.34 24.35
CA GLY A 64 -33.06 23.15 24.99
C GLY A 64 -33.11 23.66 26.44
N LEU A 65 -32.02 23.49 27.19
CA LEU A 65 -31.89 24.04 28.55
C LEU A 65 -31.82 25.59 28.51
N VAL A 66 -31.01 26.17 27.62
CA VAL A 66 -30.86 27.60 27.46
C VAL A 66 -32.17 28.28 27.01
N ASP A 67 -32.89 27.69 26.08
CA ASP A 67 -34.21 28.20 25.63
C ASP A 67 -35.24 28.16 26.76
N LYS A 68 -35.24 27.11 27.62
CA LYS A 68 -36.11 27.08 28.82
C LYS A 68 -35.76 28.19 29.80
N ARG A 69 -34.47 28.41 30.09
CA ARG A 69 -34.03 29.52 30.99
C ARG A 69 -34.41 30.88 30.42
N LEU A 70 -34.26 31.07 29.10
CA LEU A 70 -34.71 32.32 28.44
C LEU A 70 -36.22 32.54 28.61
N GLY A 71 -37.03 31.47 28.39
CA GLY A 71 -38.49 31.52 28.58
C GLY A 71 -38.92 31.84 30.01
N GLN A 72 -38.11 31.49 31.01
CA GLN A 72 -38.31 31.79 32.44
C GLN A 72 -37.76 33.18 32.85
N GLY A 73 -37.14 33.92 31.95
CA GLY A 73 -36.57 35.26 32.23
C GLY A 73 -35.25 35.22 32.98
N ILE A 74 -34.63 34.05 33.17
CA ILE A 74 -33.32 33.90 33.84
C ILE A 74 -32.16 33.71 32.88
N GLY A 75 -32.42 33.57 31.56
CA GLY A 75 -31.43 33.54 30.49
C GLY A 75 -31.44 34.78 29.61
N THR A 76 -30.45 34.91 28.78
CA THR A 76 -30.32 36.03 27.82
C THR A 76 -30.49 35.55 26.39
N GLN A 77 -31.02 36.43 25.51
CA GLN A 77 -31.10 36.20 24.06
C GLN A 77 -29.71 35.94 23.44
N ARG A 78 -28.65 36.52 24.00
CA ARG A 78 -27.27 36.33 23.59
C ARG A 78 -26.84 34.86 23.80
N GLU A 79 -27.12 34.28 24.97
CA GLU A 79 -26.80 32.88 25.27
C GLU A 79 -27.53 31.93 24.32
N ALA A 80 -28.83 32.14 24.06
CA ALA A 80 -29.57 31.35 23.12
C ALA A 80 -28.99 31.42 21.68
N SER A 81 -28.57 32.60 21.25
CA SER A 81 -27.96 32.82 19.94
C SER A 81 -26.60 32.13 19.84
N GLN A 82 -25.77 32.16 20.89
CA GLN A 82 -24.48 31.47 20.97
C GLN A 82 -24.66 29.95 20.94
N ALA A 83 -25.57 29.40 21.76
CA ALA A 83 -25.82 27.96 21.76
C ALA A 83 -26.31 27.47 20.38
N ARG A 84 -27.16 28.23 19.69
CA ARG A 84 -27.58 27.92 18.31
C ARG A 84 -26.41 27.97 17.31
N ALA A 85 -25.51 28.94 17.43
CA ALA A 85 -24.34 29.05 16.57
C ALA A 85 -23.41 27.84 16.75
N VAL A 86 -23.12 27.44 17.99
CA VAL A 86 -22.28 26.25 18.30
C VAL A 86 -22.94 24.97 17.81
N LEU A 87 -24.25 24.79 17.97
CA LEU A 87 -24.98 23.66 17.42
C LEU A 87 -24.87 23.60 15.87
N GLN A 88 -25.02 24.74 15.18
CA GLN A 88 -24.88 24.78 13.72
C GLN A 88 -23.42 24.48 13.31
N GLN A 89 -22.45 24.99 14.02
CA GLN A 89 -21.03 24.67 13.80
C GLN A 89 -20.77 23.17 13.96
N ALA A 90 -21.29 22.53 15.01
CA ALA A 90 -21.18 21.08 15.19
C ALA A 90 -21.80 20.31 14.02
N LYS A 91 -22.95 20.75 13.50
CA LYS A 91 -23.58 20.10 12.32
C LYS A 91 -22.76 20.22 11.05
N THR A 92 -21.95 21.26 10.88
CA THR A 92 -21.11 21.43 9.68
C THR A 92 -19.95 20.43 9.62
N THR A 93 -19.62 19.74 10.70
CA THR A 93 -18.57 18.70 10.72
C THR A 93 -19.00 17.40 10.04
N LEU A 94 -20.30 17.09 9.97
CA LEU A 94 -20.80 15.82 9.42
C LEU A 94 -20.64 15.68 7.90
N PRO A 95 -20.98 16.67 7.06
CA PRO A 95 -20.91 16.52 5.61
C PRO A 95 -19.50 16.11 5.10
N PRO A 96 -18.39 16.75 5.54
CA PRO A 96 -17.05 16.33 5.14
C PRO A 96 -16.73 14.88 5.54
N LEU A 97 -17.11 14.45 6.75
CA LEU A 97 -16.87 13.10 7.24
C LEU A 97 -17.66 12.05 6.45
N ARG A 98 -18.92 12.37 6.08
CA ARG A 98 -19.73 11.50 5.22
C ARG A 98 -19.18 11.42 3.80
N THR A 99 -18.63 12.51 3.29
CA THR A 99 -17.93 12.51 2.00
C THR A 99 -16.68 11.64 2.07
N GLU A 100 -15.87 11.76 3.11
CA GLU A 100 -14.69 10.92 3.32
C GLU A 100 -15.08 9.44 3.37
N LEU A 101 -16.10 9.10 4.15
CA LEU A 101 -16.64 7.74 4.24
C LEU A 101 -17.04 7.20 2.86
N ALA A 102 -17.81 7.96 2.09
CA ALA A 102 -18.27 7.55 0.77
C ALA A 102 -17.11 7.34 -0.21
N VAL A 103 -16.10 8.23 -0.20
CA VAL A 103 -14.90 8.12 -1.03
C VAL A 103 -14.10 6.85 -0.70
N GLN A 104 -13.93 6.55 0.59
CA GLN A 104 -13.18 5.36 1.00
C GLN A 104 -13.94 4.06 0.71
N LEU A 105 -15.27 4.05 0.83
CA LEU A 105 -16.11 2.93 0.41
C LEU A 105 -15.95 2.65 -1.09
N ASN A 106 -16.04 3.68 -1.93
CA ASN A 106 -15.84 3.56 -3.37
C ASN A 106 -14.41 3.08 -3.71
N ARG A 107 -13.39 3.54 -2.96
CA ARG A 107 -12.00 3.09 -3.14
C ARG A 107 -11.87 1.60 -2.81
N LEU A 108 -12.46 1.16 -1.71
CA LEU A 108 -12.44 -0.25 -1.31
C LEU A 108 -13.13 -1.14 -2.34
N ASP A 109 -14.30 -0.73 -2.85
CA ASP A 109 -15.00 -1.47 -3.91
C ASP A 109 -14.10 -1.70 -5.13
N VAL A 110 -13.41 -0.65 -5.60
CA VAL A 110 -12.49 -0.74 -6.75
C VAL A 110 -11.31 -1.68 -6.45
N LEU A 111 -10.73 -1.62 -5.23
CA LEU A 111 -9.65 -2.50 -4.82
C LEU A 111 -10.10 -3.97 -4.74
N MET A 112 -11.37 -4.21 -4.44
CA MET A 112 -12.00 -5.54 -4.45
C MET A 112 -12.45 -5.99 -5.85
N GLY A 113 -12.24 -5.17 -6.89
CA GLY A 113 -12.64 -5.46 -8.26
C GLY A 113 -14.14 -5.28 -8.51
N ALA A 114 -14.85 -4.53 -7.66
CA ALA A 114 -16.27 -4.29 -7.76
C ALA A 114 -16.60 -2.85 -8.21
N ALA A 115 -17.79 -2.63 -8.72
CA ALA A 115 -18.27 -1.29 -9.03
C ALA A 115 -18.54 -0.49 -7.75
N PRO A 116 -18.26 0.85 -7.75
CA PRO A 116 -18.52 1.71 -6.60
C PRO A 116 -19.99 1.59 -6.11
N GLY A 117 -20.16 1.47 -4.78
CA GLY A 117 -21.45 1.28 -4.12
C GLY A 117 -21.87 -0.17 -3.87
N THR A 118 -21.05 -1.17 -4.29
CA THR A 118 -21.37 -2.60 -4.15
C THR A 118 -21.42 -3.04 -2.68
N TYR A 119 -20.34 -2.77 -1.91
CA TYR A 119 -20.21 -3.21 -0.52
C TYR A 119 -20.59 -2.14 0.51
N ALA A 120 -21.03 -0.96 0.06
CA ALA A 120 -21.35 0.14 0.95
C ALA A 120 -22.38 -0.23 2.04
N ARG A 121 -23.37 -1.10 1.72
CA ARG A 121 -24.39 -1.56 2.68
C ARG A 121 -23.84 -2.51 3.72
N ASP A 122 -22.95 -3.40 3.33
CA ASP A 122 -22.37 -4.41 4.22
C ASP A 122 -21.46 -3.77 5.28
N LEU A 123 -20.79 -2.68 4.91
CA LEU A 123 -19.90 -1.93 5.79
C LEU A 123 -20.61 -0.84 6.60
N ALA A 124 -21.79 -0.38 6.17
CA ALA A 124 -22.53 0.66 6.88
C ALA A 124 -23.20 0.17 8.18
N GLY A 125 -23.54 -1.13 8.27
CA GLY A 125 -24.37 -1.68 9.35
C GLY A 125 -23.61 -2.36 10.50
N ASN A 126 -22.33 -2.71 10.32
CA ASN A 126 -21.58 -3.53 11.27
C ASN A 126 -20.36 -2.77 11.82
N THR A 127 -20.60 -1.81 12.71
CA THR A 127 -19.52 -1.24 13.52
C THR A 127 -19.37 -2.09 14.78
N PRO A 128 -18.25 -2.86 14.89
CA PRO A 128 -17.91 -3.45 16.17
C PRO A 128 -17.82 -2.34 17.23
N GLN A 129 -18.41 -2.53 18.37
CA GLN A 129 -18.37 -1.58 19.49
C GLN A 129 -16.97 -1.53 20.12
N ASP A 130 -16.14 -2.52 19.78
CA ASP A 130 -14.76 -2.64 20.23
C ASP A 130 -13.83 -2.06 19.13
N ASP A 131 -13.43 -0.82 19.34
CA ASP A 131 -12.50 -0.08 18.46
C ASP A 131 -11.02 -0.45 18.73
N SER A 132 -10.76 -1.52 19.47
CA SER A 132 -9.40 -1.99 19.72
C SER A 132 -8.85 -2.71 18.51
N TYR A 133 -8.11 -1.99 17.68
CA TYR A 133 -7.28 -2.59 16.63
C TYR A 133 -6.11 -3.32 17.30
N GLN A 134 -6.12 -4.64 17.26
CA GLN A 134 -4.94 -5.40 17.70
C GLN A 134 -3.84 -5.22 16.66
N VAL A 135 -2.85 -4.40 16.99
CA VAL A 135 -1.64 -4.27 16.20
C VAL A 135 -0.90 -5.61 16.24
N PRO A 136 -0.64 -6.28 15.11
CA PRO A 136 0.13 -7.50 15.09
C PRO A 136 1.50 -7.27 15.74
N GLN A 137 1.88 -8.11 16.70
CA GLN A 137 3.20 -8.01 17.31
C GLN A 137 4.28 -8.32 16.27
N ILE A 138 5.22 -7.40 16.12
CA ILE A 138 6.39 -7.60 15.25
C ILE A 138 7.26 -8.69 15.90
N PRO A 139 7.59 -9.79 15.20
CA PRO A 139 8.45 -10.82 15.76
C PRO A 139 9.81 -10.24 16.10
N ALA A 140 10.15 -10.17 17.38
CA ALA A 140 11.41 -9.59 17.87
C ALA A 140 12.68 -10.39 17.48
N ASN A 141 12.52 -11.58 16.91
CA ASN A 141 13.59 -12.57 16.72
C ASN A 141 14.18 -12.59 15.31
N ILE A 142 13.72 -11.73 14.38
CA ILE A 142 14.22 -11.72 12.99
C ILE A 142 15.15 -10.52 12.81
N ALA A 143 16.38 -10.79 12.34
CA ALA A 143 17.32 -9.70 12.05
C ALA A 143 16.74 -8.76 10.97
N PRO A 144 16.89 -7.43 11.13
CA PRO A 144 16.35 -6.46 10.15
C PRO A 144 16.83 -6.74 8.71
N SER A 145 18.07 -7.20 8.55
CA SER A 145 18.64 -7.55 7.24
C SER A 145 17.97 -8.75 6.57
N GLU A 146 17.45 -9.72 7.34
CA GLU A 146 16.70 -10.85 6.79
C GLU A 146 15.29 -10.44 6.36
N MET A 147 14.66 -9.52 7.09
CA MET A 147 13.36 -8.96 6.73
C MET A 147 13.42 -8.20 5.40
N LEU A 148 14.46 -7.37 5.21
CA LEU A 148 14.66 -6.65 3.95
C LEU A 148 14.82 -7.57 2.74
N ARG A 149 15.51 -8.71 2.89
CA ARG A 149 15.70 -9.69 1.82
C ARG A 149 14.42 -10.44 1.44
N ARG A 150 13.38 -10.41 2.27
CA ARG A 150 12.07 -11.00 1.96
C ARG A 150 11.18 -10.07 1.15
N ARG A 151 11.55 -8.83 0.99
CA ARG A 151 10.74 -7.85 0.24
C ARG A 151 10.72 -8.17 -1.25
N PRO A 152 9.53 -8.22 -1.87
CA PRO A 152 9.39 -8.54 -3.29
C PRO A 152 10.09 -7.55 -4.22
N ASP A 153 10.14 -6.26 -3.86
CA ASP A 153 10.81 -5.22 -4.64
C ASP A 153 12.33 -5.40 -4.64
N VAL A 154 12.92 -5.77 -3.50
CA VAL A 154 14.35 -6.08 -3.37
C VAL A 154 14.69 -7.35 -4.17
N ILE A 155 13.89 -8.41 -4.04
CA ILE A 155 14.07 -9.65 -4.80
C ILE A 155 13.99 -9.38 -6.30
N ALA A 156 13.00 -8.58 -6.76
CA ALA A 156 12.86 -8.24 -8.17
C ALA A 156 14.09 -7.50 -8.71
N ALA A 157 14.66 -6.58 -7.94
CA ALA A 157 15.87 -5.84 -8.31
C ALA A 157 17.10 -6.75 -8.34
N GLU A 158 17.23 -7.68 -7.37
CA GLU A 158 18.31 -8.68 -7.34
C GLU A 158 18.27 -9.58 -8.58
N ARG A 159 17.08 -10.08 -8.95
CA ARG A 159 16.91 -10.92 -10.14
C ARG A 159 17.21 -10.19 -11.44
N ARG A 160 16.83 -8.91 -11.55
CA ARG A 160 17.22 -8.06 -12.71
C ARG A 160 18.72 -7.85 -12.79
N LEU A 161 19.40 -7.68 -11.66
CA LEU A 161 20.85 -7.61 -11.61
C LEU A 161 21.49 -8.92 -12.07
N ALA A 162 20.99 -10.08 -11.62
CA ALA A 162 21.47 -11.39 -12.05
C ALA A 162 21.27 -11.57 -13.56
N ALA A 163 20.10 -11.21 -14.10
CA ALA A 163 19.82 -11.26 -15.54
C ALA A 163 20.79 -10.40 -16.37
N SER A 164 21.06 -9.17 -15.89
CA SER A 164 22.00 -8.27 -16.56
C SER A 164 23.44 -8.79 -16.58
N ASN A 165 23.85 -9.48 -15.50
CA ASN A 165 25.15 -10.14 -15.43
C ASN A 165 25.27 -11.30 -16.44
N GLU A 166 24.22 -12.13 -16.58
CA GLU A 166 24.19 -13.19 -17.60
C GLU A 166 24.27 -12.61 -19.02
N ARG A 167 23.66 -11.43 -19.28
CA ARG A 167 23.75 -10.74 -20.57
C ARG A 167 25.15 -10.26 -20.92
N ILE A 168 26.01 -9.93 -19.94
CA ILE A 168 27.43 -9.65 -20.21
C ILE A 168 28.10 -10.89 -20.82
N GLY A 169 27.86 -12.06 -20.23
CA GLY A 169 28.41 -13.30 -20.73
C GLY A 169 27.83 -13.70 -22.10
N GLN A 170 26.56 -13.42 -22.33
CA GLN A 170 25.91 -13.62 -23.65
C GLN A 170 26.59 -12.74 -24.72
N ALA A 171 26.79 -11.44 -24.43
CA ALA A 171 27.51 -10.53 -25.35
C ALA A 171 28.96 -10.96 -25.58
N THR A 172 29.64 -11.41 -24.52
CA THR A 172 31.03 -11.91 -24.63
C THR A 172 31.12 -13.15 -25.50
N ALA A 173 30.08 -13.99 -25.52
CA ALA A 173 30.05 -15.19 -26.37
C ALA A 173 30.02 -14.88 -27.88
N GLU A 174 29.68 -13.64 -28.29
CA GLU A 174 29.72 -13.22 -29.68
C GLU A 174 31.13 -13.12 -30.28
N PHE A 175 32.19 -13.09 -29.45
CA PHE A 175 33.56 -13.23 -29.93
C PHE A 175 33.90 -14.61 -30.49
N TYR A 176 33.09 -15.61 -30.17
CA TYR A 176 33.38 -17.01 -30.52
C TYR A 176 32.51 -17.50 -31.69
N PRO A 177 33.01 -18.50 -32.48
CA PRO A 177 32.25 -19.08 -33.56
C PRO A 177 31.00 -19.80 -33.05
N LYS A 178 29.91 -19.72 -33.84
CA LYS A 178 28.65 -20.44 -33.62
C LYS A 178 28.52 -21.52 -34.68
N LEU A 179 28.25 -22.78 -34.26
CA LEU A 179 27.93 -23.86 -35.13
C LEU A 179 26.41 -24.06 -35.16
N SER A 180 25.87 -24.17 -36.36
CA SER A 180 24.45 -24.51 -36.57
C SER A 180 24.32 -25.80 -37.40
N LEU A 181 23.41 -26.68 -36.98
CA LEU A 181 22.99 -27.85 -37.74
C LEU A 181 21.53 -27.63 -38.12
N GLY A 182 21.28 -27.60 -39.41
CA GLY A 182 19.95 -27.51 -39.99
C GLY A 182 19.58 -28.81 -40.74
N GLY A 183 18.33 -29.16 -40.69
CA GLY A 183 17.79 -30.28 -41.49
C GLY A 183 16.47 -29.88 -42.12
N LEU A 184 16.27 -30.25 -43.37
CA LEU A 184 15.02 -30.11 -44.10
C LEU A 184 14.58 -31.47 -44.62
N LEU A 185 13.36 -31.84 -44.34
CA LEU A 185 12.72 -33.02 -44.93
C LEU A 185 11.57 -32.51 -45.81
N GLY A 186 11.65 -32.81 -47.11
CA GLY A 186 10.65 -32.31 -48.05
C GLY A 186 10.42 -33.30 -49.19
N PHE A 187 9.33 -33.13 -49.89
CA PHE A 187 9.03 -33.79 -51.13
C PHE A 187 9.03 -32.75 -52.27
N SER A 188 9.77 -32.96 -53.30
CA SER A 188 9.80 -32.11 -54.47
C SER A 188 9.64 -32.92 -55.73
N SER A 189 8.66 -32.58 -56.57
CA SER A 189 8.40 -33.24 -57.85
C SER A 189 7.94 -32.24 -58.88
N LEU A 190 8.37 -32.44 -60.11
CA LEU A 190 7.94 -31.66 -61.29
C LEU A 190 6.54 -32.06 -61.78
N HIS A 191 5.98 -33.19 -61.32
CA HIS A 191 4.69 -33.72 -61.77
C HIS A 191 3.81 -34.02 -60.52
N GLY A 192 2.60 -33.49 -60.50
CA GLY A 192 1.72 -33.60 -59.30
C GLY A 192 1.36 -35.02 -58.89
N GLY A 193 1.42 -36.01 -59.80
CA GLY A 193 1.12 -37.43 -59.51
C GLY A 193 2.25 -38.20 -58.83
N SER A 194 3.46 -37.66 -58.72
CA SER A 194 4.63 -38.30 -58.11
C SER A 194 5.15 -37.62 -56.85
N LEU A 195 4.38 -36.72 -56.23
CA LEU A 195 4.78 -35.95 -55.06
C LEU A 195 5.03 -36.81 -53.78
N LEU A 196 4.37 -37.97 -53.66
CA LEU A 196 4.48 -38.89 -52.52
C LEU A 196 5.25 -40.17 -52.84
N THR A 197 6.14 -40.11 -53.83
CA THR A 197 7.00 -41.26 -54.17
C THR A 197 8.38 -41.13 -53.52
N ASP A 198 9.06 -42.22 -53.32
CA ASP A 198 10.43 -42.28 -52.75
C ASP A 198 11.42 -41.40 -53.56
N GLN A 199 11.15 -41.21 -54.87
CA GLN A 199 11.97 -40.37 -55.76
C GLN A 199 11.77 -38.87 -55.54
N ALA A 200 10.66 -38.46 -54.89
CA ALA A 200 10.36 -37.06 -54.57
C ALA A 200 10.89 -36.67 -53.18
N PHE A 201 11.29 -37.63 -52.34
CA PHE A 201 11.82 -37.38 -51.02
C PHE A 201 13.22 -36.80 -51.06
N GLN A 202 13.39 -35.59 -50.54
CA GLN A 202 14.67 -34.85 -50.54
C GLN A 202 15.07 -34.46 -49.10
N PRO A 203 15.77 -35.34 -48.40
CA PRO A 203 16.38 -34.97 -47.12
C PRO A 203 17.60 -34.06 -47.41
N GLN A 204 17.68 -32.94 -46.70
CA GLN A 204 18.85 -32.06 -46.70
C GLN A 204 19.36 -31.87 -45.29
N ALA A 205 20.67 -31.97 -45.10
CA ALA A 205 21.37 -31.65 -43.87
C ALA A 205 22.39 -30.51 -44.18
N MET A 206 22.41 -29.50 -43.35
CA MET A 206 23.30 -28.36 -43.51
C MET A 206 24.06 -28.10 -42.21
N LEU A 207 25.38 -28.02 -42.27
CA LEU A 207 26.25 -27.56 -41.21
C LEU A 207 26.72 -26.14 -41.51
N GLY A 208 26.39 -25.18 -40.66
CA GLY A 208 26.77 -23.78 -40.79
C GLY A 208 27.76 -23.37 -39.70
N LEU A 209 28.80 -22.61 -40.07
CA LEU A 209 29.69 -21.93 -39.14
C LEU A 209 29.49 -20.43 -39.31
N HIS A 210 29.12 -19.76 -38.25
CA HIS A 210 29.01 -18.28 -38.22
C HIS A 210 30.02 -17.72 -37.22
N TRP A 211 30.90 -16.81 -37.70
CA TRP A 211 31.89 -16.17 -36.87
C TRP A 211 32.14 -14.72 -37.32
N ARG A 212 32.12 -13.79 -36.35
CA ARG A 212 32.39 -12.35 -36.61
C ARG A 212 33.89 -12.06 -36.49
N LEU A 213 34.69 -12.50 -37.48
CA LEU A 213 36.16 -12.31 -37.45
C LEU A 213 36.58 -10.84 -37.59
N PHE A 214 35.85 -10.07 -38.38
CA PHE A 214 36.11 -8.67 -38.69
C PHE A 214 34.83 -7.86 -38.44
N ASP A 215 34.63 -7.36 -37.21
CA ASP A 215 33.43 -6.64 -36.81
C ASP A 215 33.67 -5.16 -36.48
N PHE A 216 34.91 -4.68 -36.63
CA PHE A 216 35.32 -3.30 -36.38
C PHE A 216 34.96 -2.79 -34.99
N GLY A 217 35.08 -3.61 -33.98
CA GLY A 217 34.82 -3.28 -32.57
C GLY A 217 33.32 -3.31 -32.18
N ARG A 218 32.46 -3.89 -33.00
CA ARG A 218 31.03 -3.98 -32.70
C ARG A 218 30.74 -4.88 -31.50
N VAL A 219 31.40 -6.03 -31.36
CA VAL A 219 31.25 -6.93 -30.21
C VAL A 219 31.79 -6.26 -28.94
N ASP A 220 32.90 -5.50 -29.03
CA ASP A 220 33.40 -4.71 -27.89
C ASP A 220 32.35 -3.70 -27.42
N ALA A 221 31.69 -3.01 -28.35
CA ALA A 221 30.62 -2.07 -28.03
C ALA A 221 29.39 -2.77 -27.41
N GLU A 222 28.99 -3.95 -27.92
CA GLU A 222 27.91 -4.76 -27.35
C GLU A 222 28.23 -5.21 -25.91
N VAL A 223 29.48 -5.63 -25.63
CA VAL A 223 29.94 -5.97 -24.28
C VAL A 223 29.98 -4.74 -23.37
N ALA A 224 30.45 -3.59 -23.89
CA ALA A 224 30.47 -2.33 -23.12
C ALA A 224 29.05 -1.89 -22.76
N GLN A 225 28.09 -2.00 -23.69
CA GLN A 225 26.68 -1.74 -23.45
C GLN A 225 26.12 -2.66 -22.35
N ALA A 226 26.37 -3.97 -22.42
CA ALA A 226 25.93 -4.93 -21.41
C ALA A 226 26.52 -4.64 -20.03
N LYS A 227 27.82 -4.26 -19.96
CA LYS A 227 28.44 -3.81 -18.68
C LYS A 227 27.81 -2.53 -18.15
N GLY A 228 27.47 -1.56 -19.00
CA GLY A 228 26.75 -0.35 -18.61
C GLY A 228 25.37 -0.66 -18.04
N ALA A 229 24.60 -1.56 -18.69
CA ALA A 229 23.30 -2.01 -18.20
C ALA A 229 23.41 -2.76 -16.84
N ASN A 230 24.46 -3.56 -16.65
CA ASN A 230 24.71 -4.22 -15.35
C ASN A 230 25.07 -3.21 -14.25
N ALA A 231 25.86 -2.19 -14.55
CA ALA A 231 26.18 -1.11 -13.60
C ALA A 231 24.90 -0.34 -13.18
N GLN A 232 23.99 -0.08 -14.13
CA GLN A 232 22.68 0.50 -13.85
C GLN A 232 21.86 -0.41 -12.93
N ALA A 233 21.70 -1.70 -13.26
CA ALA A 233 20.95 -2.66 -12.46
C ALA A 233 21.52 -2.80 -11.03
N LEU A 234 22.86 -2.71 -10.87
CA LEU A 234 23.49 -2.70 -9.55
C LEU A 234 23.13 -1.44 -8.75
N ALA A 235 23.09 -0.27 -9.40
CA ALA A 235 22.67 0.97 -8.74
C ALA A 235 21.18 0.91 -8.32
N GLU A 236 20.31 0.35 -9.16
CA GLU A 236 18.89 0.15 -8.87
C GLU A 236 18.69 -0.84 -7.71
N TYR A 237 19.44 -1.94 -7.66
CA TYR A 237 19.42 -2.87 -6.53
C TYR A 237 19.84 -2.20 -5.22
N ARG A 238 20.95 -1.43 -5.23
CA ARG A 238 21.38 -0.68 -4.05
C ARG A 238 20.34 0.33 -3.59
N GLN A 239 19.70 1.01 -4.53
CA GLN A 239 18.65 1.96 -4.23
C GLN A 239 17.41 1.27 -3.63
N SER A 240 17.02 0.08 -4.13
CA SER A 240 15.90 -0.68 -3.55
C SER A 240 16.17 -1.08 -2.10
N MET A 241 17.40 -1.47 -1.77
CA MET A 241 17.80 -1.78 -0.39
C MET A 241 17.75 -0.55 0.53
N LEU A 242 18.21 0.61 0.05
CA LEU A 242 18.17 1.85 0.85
C LEU A 242 16.73 2.30 1.09
N ARG A 243 15.88 2.25 0.06
CA ARG A 243 14.44 2.56 0.21
C ARG A 243 13.75 1.58 1.17
N ALA A 244 14.08 0.31 1.08
CA ALA A 244 13.53 -0.69 1.99
C ALA A 244 13.90 -0.40 3.45
N SER A 245 15.15 0.01 3.70
CA SER A 245 15.58 0.42 5.05
C SER A 245 14.87 1.69 5.52
N GLU A 246 14.75 2.68 4.64
CA GLU A 246 14.02 3.94 4.92
C GLU A 246 12.55 3.66 5.27
N ASP A 247 11.86 2.81 4.49
CA ASP A 247 10.47 2.44 4.73
C ASP A 247 10.29 1.82 6.12
N VAL A 248 11.19 0.92 6.53
CA VAL A 248 11.13 0.27 7.86
C VAL A 248 11.35 1.27 8.98
N GLU A 249 12.40 2.09 8.89
CA GLU A 249 12.70 3.11 9.90
C GLU A 249 11.55 4.11 10.05
N ASN A 250 11.03 4.62 8.93
CA ASN A 250 9.91 5.56 8.93
C ASN A 250 8.64 4.93 9.53
N ALA A 251 8.36 3.66 9.21
CA ALA A 251 7.19 2.96 9.73
C ALA A 251 7.30 2.74 11.25
N VAL A 252 8.45 2.31 11.75
CA VAL A 252 8.69 2.08 13.18
C VAL A 252 8.61 3.39 13.97
N VAL A 253 9.30 4.45 13.50
CA VAL A 253 9.26 5.76 14.15
C VAL A 253 7.83 6.30 14.19
N THR A 254 7.09 6.18 13.08
CA THR A 254 5.70 6.63 13.01
C THR A 254 4.83 5.90 14.03
N LEU A 255 4.92 4.57 14.09
CA LEU A 255 4.15 3.75 15.02
C LEU A 255 4.42 4.14 16.49
N VAL A 256 5.69 4.29 16.87
CA VAL A 256 6.10 4.68 18.23
C VAL A 256 5.56 6.07 18.60
N GLN A 257 5.65 7.03 17.68
CA GLN A 257 5.18 8.40 17.96
C GLN A 257 3.67 8.50 18.03
N LEU A 258 2.93 7.73 17.23
CA LEU A 258 1.46 7.66 17.31
C LEU A 258 1.02 7.06 18.65
N GLU A 259 1.69 6.01 19.14
CA GLU A 259 1.38 5.43 20.45
C GLU A 259 1.64 6.43 21.59
N ASN A 260 2.76 7.15 21.58
CA ASN A 260 3.05 8.21 22.56
C ASN A 260 1.97 9.30 22.52
N GLN A 261 1.62 9.76 21.32
CA GLN A 261 0.56 10.77 21.13
C GLN A 261 -0.79 10.27 21.65
N ARG A 262 -1.10 9.00 21.45
CA ARG A 262 -2.35 8.39 21.95
C ARG A 262 -2.43 8.41 23.47
N GLN A 263 -1.32 8.11 24.16
CA GLN A 263 -1.25 8.16 25.62
C GLN A 263 -1.45 9.58 26.16
N ASP A 264 -0.75 10.56 25.58
CA ASP A 264 -0.88 11.96 26.01
C ASP A 264 -2.30 12.51 25.75
N LEU A 265 -2.87 12.20 24.59
CA LEU A 265 -4.22 12.64 24.23
C LEU A 265 -5.30 11.98 25.11
N ALA A 266 -5.10 10.76 25.57
CA ALA A 266 -6.00 10.11 26.54
C ALA A 266 -6.03 10.85 27.89
N LEU A 267 -4.88 11.32 28.37
CA LEU A 267 -4.76 12.15 29.55
C LEU A 267 -5.43 13.52 29.37
N GLU A 268 -5.22 14.15 28.20
CA GLU A 268 -5.90 15.41 27.86
C GLU A 268 -7.42 15.26 27.86
N ILE A 269 -7.96 14.20 27.21
CA ILE A 269 -9.41 13.95 27.20
C ILE A 269 -9.97 13.79 28.59
N SER A 270 -9.27 13.05 29.47
CA SER A 270 -9.68 12.89 30.86
C SER A 270 -9.72 14.23 31.61
N ALA A 271 -8.70 15.05 31.47
CA ALA A 271 -8.64 16.38 32.11
C ALA A 271 -9.74 17.31 31.58
N ARG A 272 -9.94 17.39 30.25
CA ARG A 272 -11.00 18.20 29.63
C ARG A 272 -12.40 17.72 30.01
N GLN A 273 -12.59 16.42 30.18
CA GLN A 273 -13.87 15.88 30.62
C GLN A 273 -14.20 16.33 32.05
N ALA A 274 -13.21 16.35 32.95
CA ALA A 274 -13.37 16.85 34.32
C ALA A 274 -13.62 18.37 34.31
N ALA A 275 -12.88 19.15 33.51
CA ALA A 275 -13.08 20.59 33.38
C ALA A 275 -14.48 20.95 32.84
N ARG A 276 -14.93 20.25 31.81
CA ARG A 276 -16.28 20.40 31.25
C ARG A 276 -17.37 20.11 32.28
N GLN A 277 -17.20 19.06 33.09
CA GLN A 277 -18.15 18.71 34.14
C GLN A 277 -18.21 19.82 35.19
N ALA A 278 -17.07 20.31 35.67
CA ALA A 278 -16.99 21.38 36.64
C ALA A 278 -17.60 22.70 36.11
N ALA A 279 -17.33 23.08 34.84
CA ALA A 279 -17.93 24.23 34.20
C ALA A 279 -19.46 24.12 34.09
N SER A 280 -19.97 22.92 33.76
CA SER A 280 -21.41 22.67 33.67
C SER A 280 -22.11 22.82 35.04
N GLU A 281 -21.52 22.29 36.11
CA GLU A 281 -22.03 22.41 37.46
C GLU A 281 -22.00 23.86 37.96
N ALA A 282 -20.90 24.57 37.71
CA ALA A 282 -20.75 25.98 38.03
C ALA A 282 -21.76 26.89 37.28
N TYR A 283 -22.03 26.59 35.99
CA TYR A 283 -23.05 27.27 35.20
C TYR A 283 -24.47 27.05 35.77
N GLN A 284 -24.79 25.83 36.16
CA GLN A 284 -26.08 25.50 36.79
C GLN A 284 -26.26 26.26 38.12
N GLY A 285 -25.18 26.42 38.86
CA GLY A 285 -25.12 27.22 40.08
C GLY A 285 -25.07 28.74 39.88
N GLY A 286 -24.96 29.21 38.61
CA GLY A 286 -24.88 30.63 38.28
C GLY A 286 -23.52 31.27 38.55
N ALA A 287 -22.45 30.49 38.81
CA ALA A 287 -21.11 30.98 39.12
C ALA A 287 -20.29 31.33 37.88
N VAL A 288 -20.55 30.71 36.73
CA VAL A 288 -19.86 30.96 35.46
C VAL A 288 -20.84 31.18 34.32
N SER A 289 -20.35 31.72 33.20
CA SER A 289 -21.15 31.97 32.02
C SER A 289 -21.32 30.71 31.16
N LEU A 290 -22.37 30.66 30.31
CA LEU A 290 -22.56 29.61 29.32
C LEU A 290 -21.36 29.46 28.37
N ILE A 291 -20.65 30.57 28.12
CA ILE A 291 -19.49 30.57 27.20
C ILE A 291 -18.43 29.61 27.68
N GLU A 292 -18.15 29.55 28.97
CA GLU A 292 -17.15 28.66 29.54
C GLU A 292 -17.52 27.18 29.32
N VAL A 293 -18.80 26.83 29.46
CA VAL A 293 -19.27 25.45 29.16
C VAL A 293 -19.13 25.13 27.67
N LEU A 294 -19.49 26.08 26.79
CA LEU A 294 -19.39 25.88 25.34
C LEU A 294 -17.94 25.77 24.85
N ASP A 295 -17.02 26.52 25.47
CA ASP A 295 -15.60 26.44 25.17
C ASP A 295 -15.02 25.08 25.56
N GLU A 296 -15.31 24.61 26.78
CA GLU A 296 -14.86 23.28 27.22
C GLU A 296 -15.50 22.15 26.41
N ASP A 297 -16.78 22.25 26.04
CA ASP A 297 -17.44 21.29 25.15
C ASP A 297 -16.74 21.24 23.77
N SER A 298 -16.35 22.40 23.23
CA SER A 298 -15.69 22.50 21.94
C SER A 298 -14.29 21.88 21.96
N GLU A 299 -13.54 22.13 23.04
CA GLU A 299 -12.20 21.56 23.20
C GLU A 299 -12.24 20.05 23.45
N LEU A 300 -13.19 19.56 24.26
CA LEU A 300 -13.39 18.12 24.47
C LEU A 300 -13.78 17.41 23.17
N LEU A 301 -14.63 18.03 22.33
CA LEU A 301 -14.98 17.49 21.01
C LEU A 301 -13.76 17.36 20.12
N ARG A 302 -12.92 18.42 20.04
CA ARG A 302 -11.69 18.37 19.23
C ARG A 302 -10.77 17.25 19.67
N ALA A 303 -10.54 17.10 20.99
CA ALA A 303 -9.70 16.05 21.53
C ALA A 303 -10.26 14.64 21.22
N ARG A 304 -11.58 14.44 21.32
CA ARG A 304 -12.22 13.17 20.98
C ARG A 304 -12.18 12.84 19.49
N ASP A 305 -12.41 13.82 18.62
CA ASP A 305 -12.29 13.65 17.16
C ASP A 305 -10.85 13.32 16.78
N GLN A 306 -9.88 14.01 17.40
CA GLN A 306 -8.46 13.73 17.20
C GLN A 306 -8.10 12.32 17.67
N MET A 307 -8.63 11.84 18.80
CA MET A 307 -8.43 10.47 19.28
C MET A 307 -8.99 9.44 18.28
N ALA A 308 -10.20 9.67 17.76
CA ALA A 308 -10.80 8.77 16.77
C ALA A 308 -9.96 8.69 15.48
N GLN A 309 -9.42 9.82 15.03
CA GLN A 309 -8.51 9.86 13.88
C GLN A 309 -7.17 9.18 14.20
N LEU A 310 -6.63 9.40 15.40
CA LEU A 310 -5.36 8.84 15.84
C LEU A 310 -5.42 7.31 15.92
N ASN A 311 -6.49 6.74 16.46
CA ASN A 311 -6.70 5.30 16.51
C ASN A 311 -6.71 4.68 15.10
N ALA A 312 -7.36 5.32 14.14
CA ALA A 312 -7.33 4.86 12.75
C ALA A 312 -5.93 4.98 12.14
N ASN A 313 -5.21 6.06 12.43
CA ASN A 313 -3.84 6.27 11.93
C ASN A 313 -2.85 5.26 12.54
N ASP A 314 -3.00 4.92 13.81
CA ASP A 314 -2.20 3.91 14.51
C ASP A 314 -2.36 2.52 13.84
N ALA A 315 -3.60 2.10 13.62
CA ALA A 315 -3.89 0.85 12.91
C ALA A 315 -3.32 0.84 11.47
N ARG A 316 -3.41 1.97 10.77
CA ARG A 316 -2.82 2.13 9.42
C ARG A 316 -1.30 2.09 9.45
N ALA A 317 -0.67 2.71 10.45
CA ALA A 317 0.78 2.65 10.65
C ALA A 317 1.24 1.21 10.94
N ALA A 318 0.46 0.41 11.68
CA ALA A 318 0.73 -1.00 11.88
C ALA A 318 0.70 -1.80 10.56
N VAL A 319 -0.29 -1.58 9.69
CA VAL A 319 -0.35 -2.19 8.35
C VAL A 319 0.86 -1.76 7.50
N ALA A 320 1.21 -0.47 7.53
CA ALA A 320 2.37 0.05 6.81
C ALA A 320 3.68 -0.58 7.31
N THR A 321 3.83 -0.75 8.62
CA THR A 321 5.00 -1.42 9.24
C THR A 321 5.07 -2.88 8.81
N PHE A 322 3.96 -3.61 8.83
CA PHE A 322 3.91 -4.99 8.39
C PHE A 322 4.32 -5.15 6.92
N ARG A 323 3.84 -4.25 6.05
CA ARG A 323 4.24 -4.19 4.64
C ARG A 323 5.73 -3.86 4.48
N ALA A 324 6.25 -2.87 5.21
CA ALA A 324 7.65 -2.44 5.14
C ALA A 324 8.61 -3.57 5.53
N LEU A 325 8.21 -4.42 6.49
CA LEU A 325 8.96 -5.60 6.92
C LEU A 325 8.86 -6.79 5.95
N GLY A 326 8.22 -6.63 4.79
CA GLY A 326 8.07 -7.70 3.80
C GLY A 326 7.04 -8.76 4.19
N GLY A 327 6.10 -8.43 5.08
CA GLY A 327 5.00 -9.31 5.44
C GLY A 327 3.91 -9.36 4.36
N GLY A 328 3.02 -10.35 4.47
CA GLY A 328 1.85 -10.48 3.59
C GLY A 328 2.04 -11.38 2.37
N TRP A 329 3.19 -12.05 2.21
CA TRP A 329 3.42 -13.08 1.20
C TRP A 329 4.45 -14.10 1.66
N ASP A 330 4.44 -15.29 1.07
CA ASP A 330 5.46 -16.32 1.26
C ASP A 330 6.12 -16.63 -0.10
N ALA A 331 7.45 -16.70 -0.11
CA ALA A 331 8.21 -17.04 -1.32
C ALA A 331 7.86 -18.44 -1.88
N GLY A 332 7.32 -19.31 -1.04
CA GLY A 332 6.80 -20.63 -1.42
C GLY A 332 5.54 -20.58 -2.28
N ASP A 333 4.66 -19.59 -2.08
CA ASP A 333 3.42 -19.44 -2.84
C ASP A 333 3.66 -19.03 -4.31
N ALA A 334 4.77 -18.37 -4.61
CA ALA A 334 5.16 -18.01 -5.97
C ALA A 334 5.53 -19.23 -6.82
N GLN A 335 5.97 -20.34 -6.20
CA GLN A 335 6.32 -21.59 -6.91
C GLN A 335 5.09 -22.48 -7.19
N LEU A 336 4.02 -22.36 -6.41
CA LEU A 336 2.80 -23.17 -6.57
C LEU A 336 1.87 -22.67 -7.69
N SER A 337 2.02 -21.42 -8.14
CA SER A 337 1.20 -20.84 -9.23
C SER A 337 1.80 -21.05 -10.63
N ALA A 338 2.93 -21.75 -10.75
CA ALA A 338 3.66 -22.00 -12.00
C ALA A 338 3.50 -23.46 -12.53
N ASN A 339 2.67 -24.30 -11.89
CA ASN A 339 2.34 -25.65 -12.35
C ASN A 339 0.94 -25.75 -12.96
#